data_ef78920d5817e09f7f38b0cef2cb9a11
#
_entry.id   ef78920d5817e09f7f38b0cef2cb9a11
#
_cell.length_a   1.000
_cell.length_b   1.000
_cell.length_c   1.000
_cell.angle_alpha   90.00
_cell.angle_beta   90.00
_cell.angle_gamma   90.00
#
_symmetry.space_group_name_H-M   'P 1'
#
loop_
_entity.id
_entity.type
_entity.pdbx_description
1 polymer ?
#
loop_
_entity_poly.entity_id
_entity_poly.type
_entity_poly.pdbx_seq_one_letter_code
_entity_poly.pdbx_strand_id
1 'polypeptide(L)'
;MENTLPLPPRELTGKRLFGYSMGDLGMPLVNIFTGIYLFQFYVYTINLDSILVSIGIFAQLFLDALFSIIFGVIVDNKKPGKLGKRRPFLLIGLPIWFTSTILIWLPPKAPQGNQLFLPTAIFFWTVIIIRSLSRSLLFNVYISMLPEQSQTLKNREKVASVRSAFSIIASIMALLMPQMVSSFLPDSQNAEWWTDSGRIVTTLIPLIGTGISIFGLISVFLIFFSVDEKFHNLNGVYHHEKVSIVGRFRQMAVPLKDVSFLYVIIAGFFAGLAGRTLGTLVFPFQNFVLEFSGIAFYTYIFISIFGKFGWYFIWMILRKRSSILRSYSNIMIFSIIGSFMGSFFLIPFLPFGVELILYIITWSTVLGSMYSAPLFSIPLTAALVHEAAKNSDEPDIDVAMPKISGSYYGLASFVRSLGAAVISLVIGFILSGDNRDNPIIMILLWVAMGFFYLVALVAIKKIKVKDLKFIEHQIKEDKFIEV
;
A
#
# COMPACT_ATOMS: atom_id res chain seq x y z
N MET A 1 38.79 -12.95 -31.84
CA MET A 1 38.13 -12.53 -30.60
C MET A 1 38.06 -11.01 -30.65
N GLU A 2 36.91 -10.47 -31.08
CA GLU A 2 36.68 -9.02 -31.01
C GLU A 2 36.67 -8.61 -29.54
N ASN A 3 37.60 -7.73 -29.17
CA ASN A 3 37.59 -7.04 -27.89
C ASN A 3 36.39 -6.08 -27.83
N THR A 4 35.19 -6.62 -27.59
CA THR A 4 34.05 -5.78 -27.28
C THR A 4 34.25 -5.22 -25.87
N LEU A 5 34.66 -3.95 -25.79
CA LEU A 5 34.66 -3.20 -24.55
C LEU A 5 33.31 -3.36 -23.87
N PRO A 6 33.25 -3.65 -22.56
CA PRO A 6 32.00 -3.79 -21.85
C PRO A 6 31.17 -2.50 -22.03
N LEU A 7 29.90 -2.65 -22.42
CA LEU A 7 28.99 -1.51 -22.58
C LEU A 7 28.90 -0.76 -21.25
N PRO A 8 28.91 0.59 -21.28
CA PRO A 8 28.78 1.35 -20.04
C PRO A 8 27.50 1.00 -19.30
N PRO A 9 27.52 1.01 -17.94
CA PRO A 9 26.35 0.68 -17.15
C PRO A 9 25.19 1.63 -17.48
N ARG A 10 23.98 1.06 -17.61
CA ARG A 10 22.78 1.86 -17.91
C ARG A 10 22.36 2.66 -16.70
N GLU A 11 22.04 3.92 -16.94
CA GLU A 11 21.56 4.85 -15.93
C GLU A 11 20.34 5.62 -16.39
N LEU A 12 19.41 5.84 -15.46
CA LEU A 12 18.29 6.74 -15.64
C LEU A 12 18.70 8.17 -15.25
N THR A 13 18.78 9.06 -16.25
CA THR A 13 19.17 10.46 -16.04
C THR A 13 18.23 11.42 -16.76
N GLY A 14 18.20 12.68 -16.35
CA GLY A 14 17.42 13.75 -17.01
C GLY A 14 15.95 13.39 -17.22
N LYS A 15 15.46 13.56 -18.45
CA LYS A 15 14.06 13.31 -18.82
C LYS A 15 13.63 11.86 -18.61
N ARG A 16 14.57 10.89 -18.79
CA ARG A 16 14.27 9.47 -18.57
C ARG A 16 14.07 9.14 -17.10
N LEU A 17 14.86 9.73 -16.21
CA LEU A 17 14.69 9.61 -14.77
C LEU A 17 13.32 10.15 -14.34
N PHE A 18 12.98 11.37 -14.79
CA PHE A 18 11.70 11.99 -14.49
C PHE A 18 10.53 11.15 -14.99
N GLY A 19 10.53 10.77 -16.28
CA GLY A 19 9.43 10.00 -16.87
C GLY A 19 9.26 8.60 -16.27
N TYR A 20 10.36 7.92 -15.91
CA TYR A 20 10.28 6.65 -15.18
C TYR A 20 9.68 6.86 -13.78
N SER A 21 10.15 7.86 -13.05
CA SER A 21 9.70 8.14 -11.68
C SER A 21 8.26 8.63 -11.60
N MET A 22 7.69 9.18 -12.69
CA MET A 22 6.25 9.55 -12.78
C MET A 22 5.31 8.37 -12.49
N GLY A 23 5.79 7.13 -12.63
CA GLY A 23 5.04 5.95 -12.23
C GLY A 23 4.68 5.94 -10.75
N ASP A 24 5.54 6.46 -9.89
CA ASP A 24 5.28 6.59 -8.44
C ASP A 24 4.44 7.83 -8.08
N LEU A 25 4.11 8.68 -9.05
CA LEU A 25 3.10 9.71 -8.88
C LEU A 25 1.73 9.22 -9.35
N GLY A 26 1.61 8.73 -10.58
CA GLY A 26 0.32 8.39 -11.18
C GLY A 26 -0.33 7.13 -10.59
N MET A 27 0.40 6.01 -10.54
CA MET A 27 -0.17 4.76 -10.03
C MET A 27 -0.53 4.82 -8.53
N PRO A 28 0.31 5.34 -7.61
CA PRO A 28 -0.07 5.54 -6.22
C PRO A 28 -1.22 6.52 -6.03
N LEU A 29 -1.28 7.62 -6.77
CA LEU A 29 -2.38 8.58 -6.71
C LEU A 29 -3.73 7.88 -6.92
N VAL A 30 -3.87 7.11 -8.01
CA VAL A 30 -5.07 6.32 -8.31
C VAL A 30 -5.38 5.30 -7.21
N ASN A 31 -4.36 4.59 -6.73
CA ASN A 31 -4.56 3.50 -5.77
C ASN A 31 -4.91 4.00 -4.37
N ILE A 32 -4.27 5.07 -3.90
CA ILE A 32 -4.53 5.65 -2.57
C ILE A 32 -5.92 6.29 -2.56
N PHE A 33 -6.27 7.08 -3.59
CA PHE A 33 -7.59 7.67 -3.73
C PHE A 33 -8.69 6.60 -3.69
N THR A 34 -8.56 5.55 -4.52
CA THR A 34 -9.52 4.45 -4.52
C THR A 34 -9.53 3.71 -3.18
N GLY A 35 -8.38 3.42 -2.60
CA GLY A 35 -8.26 2.66 -1.35
C GLY A 35 -8.93 3.33 -0.16
N ILE A 36 -8.93 4.66 -0.11
CA ILE A 36 -9.46 5.46 1.01
C ILE A 36 -10.94 5.74 0.83
N TYR A 37 -11.37 6.09 -0.39
CA TYR A 37 -12.73 6.60 -0.60
C TYR A 37 -13.73 5.56 -1.12
N LEU A 38 -13.27 4.42 -1.64
CA LEU A 38 -14.12 3.43 -2.29
C LEU A 38 -15.21 2.88 -1.36
N PHE A 39 -14.85 2.53 -0.11
CA PHE A 39 -15.79 2.02 0.88
C PHE A 39 -16.85 3.07 1.20
N GLN A 40 -16.43 4.32 1.48
CA GLN A 40 -17.32 5.46 1.72
C GLN A 40 -18.28 5.66 0.54
N PHE A 41 -17.77 5.64 -0.67
CA PHE A 41 -18.58 5.88 -1.88
C PHE A 41 -19.65 4.80 -2.08
N TYR A 42 -19.28 3.52 -2.00
CA TYR A 42 -20.23 2.45 -2.28
C TYR A 42 -21.23 2.22 -1.13
N VAL A 43 -20.80 2.29 0.12
CA VAL A 43 -21.68 2.05 1.28
C VAL A 43 -22.57 3.24 1.54
N TYR A 44 -22.01 4.44 1.66
CA TYR A 44 -22.75 5.61 2.14
C TYR A 44 -23.34 6.47 1.03
N THR A 45 -22.79 6.41 -0.21
CA THR A 45 -23.35 7.20 -1.31
C THR A 45 -24.18 6.36 -2.25
N ILE A 46 -23.68 5.24 -2.73
CA ILE A 46 -24.41 4.35 -3.65
C ILE A 46 -25.46 3.51 -2.91
N ASN A 47 -25.37 3.44 -1.59
CA ASN A 47 -26.28 2.71 -0.70
C ASN A 47 -26.23 1.18 -0.90
N LEU A 48 -25.03 0.64 -1.19
CA LEU A 48 -24.79 -0.80 -1.25
C LEU A 48 -24.39 -1.30 0.14
N ASP A 49 -24.97 -2.44 0.57
CA ASP A 49 -24.63 -3.03 1.85
C ASP A 49 -23.14 -3.28 2.02
N SER A 50 -22.61 -3.00 3.22
CA SER A 50 -21.19 -3.08 3.54
C SER A 50 -20.60 -4.49 3.39
N ILE A 51 -21.41 -5.56 3.57
CA ILE A 51 -20.99 -6.94 3.33
C ILE A 51 -20.67 -7.14 1.84
N LEU A 52 -21.55 -6.68 0.94
CA LEU A 52 -21.36 -6.83 -0.51
C LEU A 52 -20.13 -6.05 -1.00
N VAL A 53 -19.92 -4.84 -0.45
CA VAL A 53 -18.73 -4.04 -0.74
C VAL A 53 -17.47 -4.75 -0.22
N SER A 54 -17.52 -5.28 0.99
CA SER A 54 -16.39 -5.92 1.64
C SER A 54 -15.99 -7.26 0.99
N ILE A 55 -16.95 -8.02 0.46
CA ILE A 55 -16.66 -9.22 -0.35
C ILE A 55 -15.82 -8.83 -1.59
N GLY A 56 -16.19 -7.77 -2.30
CA GLY A 56 -15.42 -7.29 -3.45
C GLY A 56 -14.03 -6.81 -3.08
N ILE A 57 -13.89 -6.09 -1.97
CA ILE A 57 -12.59 -5.61 -1.47
C ILE A 57 -11.72 -6.79 -1.01
N PHE A 58 -12.30 -7.77 -0.33
CA PHE A 58 -11.59 -9.01 0.04
C PHE A 58 -11.05 -9.72 -1.20
N ALA A 59 -11.92 -9.96 -2.19
CA ALA A 59 -11.53 -10.59 -3.45
C ALA A 59 -10.42 -9.81 -4.15
N GLN A 60 -10.53 -8.48 -4.21
CA GLN A 60 -9.50 -7.60 -4.76
C GLN A 60 -8.15 -7.82 -4.07
N LEU A 61 -8.08 -7.69 -2.75
CA LEU A 61 -6.83 -7.75 -2.00
C LEU A 61 -6.19 -9.14 -2.06
N PHE A 62 -7.02 -10.18 -1.99
CA PHE A 62 -6.58 -11.56 -2.11
C PHE A 62 -6.00 -11.85 -3.51
N LEU A 63 -6.75 -11.48 -4.56
CA LEU A 63 -6.32 -11.66 -5.94
C LEU A 63 -5.10 -10.81 -6.29
N ASP A 64 -4.99 -9.58 -5.79
CA ASP A 64 -3.81 -8.74 -5.97
C ASP A 64 -2.54 -9.44 -5.48
N ALA A 65 -2.59 -10.01 -4.27
CA ALA A 65 -1.47 -10.73 -3.69
C ALA A 65 -1.12 -11.99 -4.52
N LEU A 66 -2.12 -12.75 -4.95
CA LEU A 66 -1.96 -13.96 -5.76
C LEU A 66 -1.42 -13.66 -7.15
N PHE A 67 -2.04 -12.71 -7.87
CA PHE A 67 -1.66 -12.37 -9.24
C PHE A 67 -0.34 -11.62 -9.34
N SER A 68 0.09 -10.94 -8.28
CA SER A 68 1.44 -10.35 -8.22
C SER A 68 2.51 -11.43 -8.44
N ILE A 69 2.35 -12.62 -7.86
CA ILE A 69 3.26 -13.75 -8.02
C ILE A 69 3.17 -14.32 -9.45
N ILE A 70 1.95 -14.55 -9.93
CA ILE A 70 1.69 -15.13 -11.25
C ILE A 70 2.24 -14.23 -12.37
N PHE A 71 1.93 -12.93 -12.31
CA PHE A 71 2.43 -11.98 -13.32
C PHE A 71 3.94 -11.80 -13.25
N GLY A 72 4.56 -11.88 -12.07
CA GLY A 72 6.00 -11.91 -11.95
C GLY A 72 6.60 -13.05 -12.80
N VAL A 73 6.08 -14.26 -12.67
CA VAL A 73 6.53 -15.43 -13.45
C VAL A 73 6.25 -15.26 -14.95
N ILE A 74 5.07 -14.75 -15.33
CA ILE A 74 4.70 -14.54 -16.74
C ILE A 74 5.64 -13.54 -17.42
N VAL A 75 5.90 -12.42 -16.73
CA VAL A 75 6.79 -11.36 -17.23
C VAL A 75 8.23 -11.84 -17.34
N ASP A 76 8.72 -12.59 -16.32
CA ASP A 76 10.07 -13.12 -16.30
C ASP A 76 10.30 -14.19 -17.39
N ASN A 77 9.30 -14.99 -17.71
CA ASN A 77 9.39 -16.05 -18.73
C ASN A 77 9.19 -15.57 -20.17
N LYS A 78 8.79 -14.31 -20.37
CA LYS A 78 8.58 -13.79 -21.74
C LYS A 78 9.89 -13.59 -22.48
N LYS A 79 9.97 -14.08 -23.72
CA LYS A 79 11.07 -13.79 -24.63
C LYS A 79 10.99 -12.34 -25.13
N PRO A 80 12.13 -11.64 -25.28
CA PRO A 80 12.16 -10.29 -25.86
C PRO A 80 11.60 -10.28 -27.28
N GLY A 81 10.76 -9.31 -27.59
CA GLY A 81 10.22 -9.06 -28.92
C GLY A 81 10.66 -7.69 -29.47
N LYS A 82 10.03 -7.22 -30.55
CA LYS A 82 10.34 -5.91 -31.18
C LYS A 82 10.22 -4.72 -30.21
N LEU A 83 9.28 -4.78 -29.26
CA LEU A 83 9.06 -3.76 -28.22
C LEU A 83 9.83 -4.06 -26.93
N GLY A 84 10.72 -5.06 -26.93
CA GLY A 84 11.40 -5.55 -25.73
C GLY A 84 10.62 -6.63 -25.00
N LYS A 85 11.01 -6.89 -23.72
CA LYS A 85 10.44 -7.95 -22.89
C LYS A 85 9.19 -7.48 -22.12
N ARG A 86 9.23 -6.27 -21.55
CA ARG A 86 8.26 -5.77 -20.55
C ARG A 86 7.28 -4.74 -21.08
N ARG A 87 7.70 -3.86 -22.00
CA ARG A 87 6.83 -2.84 -22.61
C ARG A 87 5.49 -3.35 -23.17
N PRO A 88 5.41 -4.54 -23.82
CA PRO A 88 4.13 -5.05 -24.31
C PRO A 88 3.09 -5.24 -23.22
N PHE A 89 3.49 -5.60 -21.99
CA PHE A 89 2.57 -5.76 -20.87
C PHE A 89 2.02 -4.41 -20.36
N LEU A 90 2.80 -3.32 -20.46
CA LEU A 90 2.28 -1.99 -20.18
C LEU A 90 1.17 -1.62 -21.16
N LEU A 91 1.36 -1.90 -22.45
CA LEU A 91 0.34 -1.60 -23.50
C LEU A 91 -0.93 -2.42 -23.34
N ILE A 92 -0.82 -3.68 -22.89
CA ILE A 92 -1.99 -4.54 -22.65
C ILE A 92 -2.71 -4.16 -21.36
N GLY A 93 -1.96 -3.96 -20.29
CA GLY A 93 -2.54 -3.68 -18.97
C GLY A 93 -3.14 -2.28 -18.84
N LEU A 94 -2.57 -1.29 -19.54
CA LEU A 94 -2.94 0.11 -19.39
C LEU A 94 -4.39 0.43 -19.81
N PRO A 95 -4.89 0.01 -20.97
CA PRO A 95 -6.29 0.29 -21.36
C PRO A 95 -7.28 -0.35 -20.39
N ILE A 96 -7.02 -1.58 -19.94
CA ILE A 96 -7.87 -2.32 -19.03
C ILE A 96 -7.90 -1.63 -17.66
N TRP A 97 -6.72 -1.26 -17.14
CA TRP A 97 -6.60 -0.54 -15.88
C TRP A 97 -7.27 0.84 -15.92
N PHE A 98 -7.04 1.60 -16.98
CA PHE A 98 -7.62 2.92 -17.19
C PHE A 98 -9.15 2.86 -17.22
N THR A 99 -9.71 1.99 -18.08
CA THR A 99 -11.17 1.84 -18.21
C THR A 99 -11.80 1.36 -16.91
N SER A 100 -11.24 0.34 -16.26
CA SER A 100 -11.78 -0.18 -15.00
C SER A 100 -11.66 0.82 -13.85
N THR A 101 -10.64 1.69 -13.85
CA THR A 101 -10.47 2.74 -12.84
C THR A 101 -11.51 3.86 -13.00
N ILE A 102 -11.96 4.15 -14.21
CA ILE A 102 -13.08 5.10 -14.43
C ILE A 102 -14.41 4.43 -14.07
N LEU A 103 -14.64 3.22 -14.58
CA LEU A 103 -15.91 2.51 -14.38
C LEU A 103 -16.26 2.29 -12.91
N ILE A 104 -15.25 2.09 -12.04
CA ILE A 104 -15.51 1.86 -10.61
C ILE A 104 -16.25 3.03 -9.94
N TRP A 105 -16.19 4.24 -10.50
CA TRP A 105 -16.87 5.43 -9.99
C TRP A 105 -18.23 5.69 -10.66
N LEU A 106 -18.65 4.81 -11.58
CA LEU A 106 -19.91 4.92 -12.36
C LEU A 106 -20.80 3.69 -12.17
N PRO A 107 -21.07 3.23 -10.92
CA PRO A 107 -21.92 2.07 -10.70
C PRO A 107 -23.37 2.34 -11.01
N PRO A 108 -24.16 1.29 -11.34
CA PRO A 108 -25.61 1.34 -11.22
C PRO A 108 -26.00 1.73 -9.79
N LYS A 109 -26.94 2.65 -9.64
CA LYS A 109 -27.37 3.12 -8.32
C LYS A 109 -28.35 2.11 -7.70
N ALA A 110 -28.09 1.71 -6.45
CA ALA A 110 -29.04 0.87 -5.71
C ALA A 110 -30.34 1.66 -5.44
N PRO A 111 -31.53 1.07 -5.61
CA PRO A 111 -32.79 1.74 -5.28
C PRO A 111 -32.85 2.14 -3.80
N GLN A 112 -33.56 3.22 -3.50
CA GLN A 112 -33.80 3.64 -2.13
C GLN A 112 -34.48 2.50 -1.33
N GLY A 113 -33.95 2.20 -0.15
CA GLY A 113 -34.42 1.12 0.70
C GLY A 113 -33.95 -0.30 0.33
N ASN A 114 -33.21 -0.48 -0.78
CA ASN A 114 -32.68 -1.78 -1.17
C ASN A 114 -31.14 -1.78 -1.18
N GLN A 115 -30.53 -1.99 -0.03
CA GLN A 115 -29.07 -2.07 0.12
C GLN A 115 -28.46 -3.35 -0.46
N LEU A 116 -29.26 -4.42 -0.62
CA LEU A 116 -28.83 -5.71 -1.18
C LEU A 116 -29.05 -5.80 -2.70
N PHE A 117 -28.92 -4.69 -3.42
CA PHE A 117 -29.15 -4.63 -4.85
C PHE A 117 -28.02 -5.31 -5.65
N LEU A 118 -28.26 -6.55 -6.06
CA LEU A 118 -27.28 -7.40 -6.74
C LEU A 118 -26.66 -6.81 -8.01
N PRO A 119 -27.40 -6.09 -8.89
CA PRO A 119 -26.78 -5.51 -10.08
C PRO A 119 -25.62 -4.56 -9.75
N THR A 120 -25.72 -3.74 -8.71
CA THR A 120 -24.61 -2.88 -8.24
C THR A 120 -23.48 -3.72 -7.67
N ALA A 121 -23.77 -4.78 -6.90
CA ALA A 121 -22.77 -5.66 -6.31
C ALA A 121 -21.97 -6.41 -7.39
N ILE A 122 -22.64 -7.01 -8.38
CA ILE A 122 -22.00 -7.73 -9.49
C ILE A 122 -21.16 -6.78 -10.32
N PHE A 123 -21.65 -5.58 -10.64
CA PHE A 123 -20.88 -4.55 -11.33
C PHE A 123 -19.60 -4.22 -10.54
N PHE A 124 -19.75 -3.94 -9.24
CA PHE A 124 -18.64 -3.62 -8.36
C PHE A 124 -17.59 -4.73 -8.31
N TRP A 125 -18.01 -5.97 -8.08
CA TRP A 125 -17.11 -7.13 -8.02
C TRP A 125 -16.35 -7.34 -9.34
N THR A 126 -17.06 -7.25 -10.45
CA THR A 126 -16.45 -7.41 -11.77
C THR A 126 -15.41 -6.33 -12.03
N VAL A 127 -15.77 -5.07 -11.84
CA VAL A 127 -14.88 -3.94 -12.14
C VAL A 127 -13.68 -3.91 -11.20
N ILE A 128 -13.87 -4.16 -9.90
CA ILE A 128 -12.77 -4.13 -8.91
C ILE A 128 -11.77 -5.26 -9.15
N ILE A 129 -12.22 -6.45 -9.56
CA ILE A 129 -11.35 -7.58 -9.90
C ILE A 129 -10.55 -7.28 -11.18
N ILE A 130 -11.20 -6.83 -12.25
CA ILE A 130 -10.53 -6.46 -13.50
C ILE A 130 -9.48 -5.38 -13.25
N ARG A 131 -9.83 -4.36 -12.46
CA ARG A 131 -8.92 -3.29 -12.05
C ARG A 131 -7.73 -3.84 -11.26
N SER A 132 -7.97 -4.76 -10.34
CA SER A 132 -6.91 -5.37 -9.52
C SER A 132 -5.93 -6.16 -10.38
N LEU A 133 -6.41 -6.99 -11.29
CA LEU A 133 -5.58 -7.78 -12.20
C LEU A 133 -4.69 -6.89 -13.07
N SER A 134 -5.27 -5.89 -13.72
CA SER A 134 -4.53 -4.98 -14.59
C SER A 134 -3.52 -4.12 -13.81
N ARG A 135 -3.88 -3.66 -12.61
CA ARG A 135 -2.97 -2.95 -11.69
C ARG A 135 -1.78 -3.82 -11.29
N SER A 136 -2.05 -5.06 -10.87
CA SER A 136 -1.01 -6.00 -10.46
C SER A 136 -0.02 -6.26 -11.59
N LEU A 137 -0.50 -6.42 -12.83
CA LEU A 137 0.34 -6.56 -14.02
C LEU A 137 1.24 -5.32 -14.22
N LEU A 138 0.64 -4.12 -14.28
CA LEU A 138 1.37 -2.87 -14.52
C LEU A 138 2.44 -2.60 -13.44
N PHE A 139 2.09 -2.82 -12.18
CA PHE A 139 2.98 -2.56 -11.05
C PHE A 139 4.17 -3.53 -11.01
N ASN A 140 3.93 -4.83 -11.27
CA ASN A 140 5.01 -5.82 -11.35
C ASN A 140 5.98 -5.50 -12.49
N VAL A 141 5.45 -5.15 -13.66
CA VAL A 141 6.27 -4.74 -14.82
C VAL A 141 7.11 -3.51 -14.47
N TYR A 142 6.48 -2.49 -13.90
CA TYR A 142 7.16 -1.24 -13.53
C TYR A 142 8.33 -1.47 -12.55
N ILE A 143 8.10 -2.19 -11.45
CA ILE A 143 9.14 -2.46 -10.47
C ILE A 143 10.27 -3.30 -11.06
N SER A 144 9.93 -4.31 -11.86
CA SER A 144 10.90 -5.23 -12.44
C SER A 144 11.84 -4.58 -13.47
N MET A 145 11.46 -3.43 -14.04
CA MET A 145 12.31 -2.67 -14.97
C MET A 145 13.48 -1.96 -14.28
N LEU A 146 13.35 -1.59 -13.01
CA LEU A 146 14.33 -0.75 -12.31
C LEU A 146 15.77 -1.32 -12.31
N PRO A 147 16.01 -2.59 -11.93
CA PRO A 147 17.37 -3.14 -11.91
C PRO A 147 18.06 -3.13 -13.26
N GLU A 148 17.29 -3.24 -14.34
CA GLU A 148 17.81 -3.26 -15.70
C GLU A 148 18.09 -1.87 -16.26
N GLN A 149 17.33 -0.87 -15.83
CA GLN A 149 17.46 0.52 -16.29
C GLN A 149 18.44 1.34 -15.46
N SER A 150 18.73 0.92 -14.21
CA SER A 150 19.62 1.58 -13.28
C SER A 150 20.55 0.55 -12.68
N GLN A 151 21.77 0.44 -13.22
CA GLN A 151 22.73 -0.61 -12.87
C GLN A 151 23.70 -0.18 -11.78
N THR A 152 24.01 1.14 -11.67
CA THR A 152 24.90 1.64 -10.63
C THR A 152 24.16 1.94 -9.34
N LEU A 153 24.79 1.71 -8.19
CA LEU A 153 24.21 1.99 -6.86
C LEU A 153 23.83 3.46 -6.74
N LYS A 154 24.72 4.36 -7.08
CA LYS A 154 24.50 5.82 -7.06
C LYS A 154 23.29 6.25 -7.88
N ASN A 155 23.09 5.65 -9.06
CA ASN A 155 21.91 5.95 -9.88
C ASN A 155 20.64 5.38 -9.26
N ARG A 156 20.68 4.17 -8.66
CA ARG A 156 19.52 3.58 -7.95
C ARG A 156 19.08 4.44 -6.79
N GLU A 157 19.99 4.98 -6.00
CA GLU A 157 19.69 5.90 -4.89
C GLU A 157 19.04 7.19 -5.39
N LYS A 158 19.56 7.78 -6.47
CA LYS A 158 18.97 8.96 -7.09
C LYS A 158 17.54 8.68 -7.61
N VAL A 159 17.34 7.54 -8.30
CA VAL A 159 16.03 7.11 -8.77
C VAL A 159 15.08 6.92 -7.59
N ALA A 160 15.51 6.22 -6.52
CA ALA A 160 14.71 5.98 -5.33
C ALA A 160 14.29 7.29 -4.65
N SER A 161 15.18 8.27 -4.56
CA SER A 161 14.88 9.58 -3.96
C SER A 161 13.80 10.33 -4.76
N VAL A 162 13.90 10.38 -6.09
CA VAL A 162 12.90 11.04 -6.95
C VAL A 162 11.55 10.32 -6.89
N ARG A 163 11.55 8.98 -6.93
CA ARG A 163 10.35 8.15 -6.80
C ARG A 163 9.66 8.39 -5.46
N SER A 164 10.42 8.44 -4.36
CA SER A 164 9.88 8.71 -3.03
C SER A 164 9.21 10.10 -2.95
N ALA A 165 9.84 11.13 -3.50
CA ALA A 165 9.24 12.47 -3.56
C ALA A 165 7.91 12.46 -4.31
N PHE A 166 7.83 11.78 -5.46
CA PHE A 166 6.60 11.67 -6.23
C PHE A 166 5.51 10.86 -5.51
N SER A 167 5.88 9.79 -4.81
CA SER A 167 4.95 9.00 -4.00
C SER A 167 4.36 9.81 -2.83
N ILE A 168 5.15 10.70 -2.23
CA ILE A 168 4.69 11.64 -1.20
C ILE A 168 3.65 12.60 -1.78
N ILE A 169 3.96 13.25 -2.92
CA ILE A 169 3.04 14.15 -3.61
C ILE A 169 1.75 13.43 -3.96
N ALA A 170 1.84 12.21 -4.53
CA ALA A 170 0.69 11.38 -4.84
C ALA A 170 -0.21 11.12 -3.62
N SER A 171 0.40 10.81 -2.48
CA SER A 171 -0.36 10.53 -1.25
C SER A 171 -1.06 11.76 -0.70
N ILE A 172 -0.44 12.93 -0.76
CA ILE A 172 -1.06 14.19 -0.34
C ILE A 172 -2.25 14.53 -1.26
N MET A 173 -2.06 14.46 -2.58
CA MET A 173 -3.12 14.75 -3.55
C MET A 173 -4.30 13.78 -3.40
N ALA A 174 -4.01 12.48 -3.23
CA ALA A 174 -5.04 11.46 -3.08
C ALA A 174 -5.89 11.64 -1.82
N LEU A 175 -5.30 12.18 -0.75
CA LEU A 175 -6.00 12.48 0.50
C LEU A 175 -6.79 13.79 0.41
N LEU A 176 -6.21 14.81 -0.21
CA LEU A 176 -6.80 16.14 -0.31
C LEU A 176 -8.13 16.13 -1.06
N MET A 177 -8.19 15.44 -2.21
CA MET A 177 -9.33 15.49 -3.12
C MET A 177 -10.66 15.03 -2.49
N PRO A 178 -10.77 13.86 -1.83
CA PRO A 178 -12.04 13.48 -1.22
C PRO A 178 -12.38 14.33 0.01
N GLN A 179 -11.39 14.84 0.75
CA GLN A 179 -11.65 15.76 1.87
C GLN A 179 -12.22 17.10 1.38
N MET A 180 -11.74 17.60 0.23
CA MET A 180 -12.33 18.78 -0.41
C MET A 180 -13.78 18.54 -0.78
N VAL A 181 -14.12 17.39 -1.38
CA VAL A 181 -15.51 17.07 -1.72
C VAL A 181 -16.37 17.04 -0.45
N SER A 182 -15.91 16.34 0.60
CA SER A 182 -16.63 16.25 1.88
C SER A 182 -16.84 17.63 2.52
N SER A 183 -15.91 18.56 2.38
CA SER A 183 -16.03 19.92 2.93
C SER A 183 -17.11 20.78 2.26
N PHE A 184 -17.55 20.43 1.05
CA PHE A 184 -18.61 21.13 0.32
C PHE A 184 -19.98 20.51 0.52
N LEU A 185 -20.09 19.40 1.25
CA LEU A 185 -21.39 18.75 1.46
C LEU A 185 -22.22 19.54 2.47
N PRO A 186 -23.51 19.82 2.15
CA PRO A 186 -24.44 20.41 3.10
C PRO A 186 -24.66 19.53 4.34
N ASP A 187 -24.70 18.22 4.12
CA ASP A 187 -24.84 17.20 5.15
C ASP A 187 -23.94 15.99 4.78
N SER A 188 -22.87 15.78 5.54
CA SER A 188 -21.93 14.70 5.28
C SER A 188 -22.38 13.34 5.80
N GLN A 189 -23.34 13.30 6.72
CA GLN A 189 -23.92 12.08 7.27
C GLN A 189 -24.94 11.46 6.30
N ASN A 190 -25.72 12.31 5.60
CA ASN A 190 -26.77 11.90 4.65
C ASN A 190 -26.31 12.17 3.21
N ALA A 191 -25.30 11.40 2.75
CA ALA A 191 -24.72 11.57 1.42
C ALA A 191 -25.15 10.49 0.41
N GLU A 192 -26.33 9.90 0.58
CA GLU A 192 -26.90 8.95 -0.37
C GLU A 192 -27.23 9.65 -1.71
N TRP A 193 -27.08 8.93 -2.81
CA TRP A 193 -27.15 9.45 -4.18
C TRP A 193 -28.44 10.23 -4.53
N TRP A 194 -29.54 10.05 -3.77
CA TRP A 194 -30.82 10.78 -3.95
C TRP A 194 -30.90 12.08 -3.14
N THR A 195 -29.99 12.32 -2.19
CA THR A 195 -29.90 13.57 -1.41
C THR A 195 -29.08 14.63 -2.16
N ASP A 196 -29.15 15.88 -1.71
CA ASP A 196 -28.35 16.96 -2.31
C ASP A 196 -26.83 16.72 -2.12
N SER A 197 -26.40 16.30 -0.93
CA SER A 197 -25.02 15.89 -0.68
C SER A 197 -24.58 14.73 -1.58
N GLY A 198 -25.42 13.71 -1.73
CA GLY A 198 -25.13 12.55 -2.57
C GLY A 198 -25.06 12.89 -4.05
N ARG A 199 -25.84 13.85 -4.54
CA ARG A 199 -25.72 14.36 -5.92
C ARG A 199 -24.39 15.04 -6.17
N ILE A 200 -23.89 15.81 -5.20
CA ILE A 200 -22.56 16.41 -5.26
C ILE A 200 -21.49 15.32 -5.34
N VAL A 201 -21.55 14.33 -4.44
CA VAL A 201 -20.58 13.20 -4.42
C VAL A 201 -20.62 12.41 -5.72
N THR A 202 -21.80 12.02 -6.21
CA THR A 202 -21.96 11.23 -7.45
C THR A 202 -21.58 12.00 -8.71
N THR A 203 -21.40 13.30 -8.63
CA THR A 203 -20.89 14.14 -9.72
C THR A 203 -19.39 14.38 -9.60
N LEU A 204 -18.91 14.86 -8.44
CA LEU A 204 -17.53 15.27 -8.26
C LEU A 204 -16.56 14.09 -8.15
N ILE A 205 -16.94 13.02 -7.46
CA ILE A 205 -16.05 11.86 -7.28
C ILE A 205 -15.75 11.13 -8.61
N PRO A 206 -16.72 10.84 -9.48
CA PRO A 206 -16.43 10.32 -10.81
C PRO A 206 -15.58 11.28 -11.67
N LEU A 207 -15.82 12.60 -11.58
CA LEU A 207 -15.04 13.59 -12.31
C LEU A 207 -13.58 13.59 -11.84
N ILE A 208 -13.35 13.64 -10.54
CA ILE A 208 -12.01 13.55 -9.93
C ILE A 208 -11.35 12.22 -10.27
N GLY A 209 -12.08 11.11 -10.09
CA GLY A 209 -11.61 9.76 -10.41
C GLY A 209 -11.20 9.61 -11.87
N THR A 210 -11.95 10.22 -12.80
CA THR A 210 -11.60 10.26 -14.22
C THR A 210 -10.34 11.11 -14.46
N GLY A 211 -10.25 12.29 -13.86
CA GLY A 211 -9.06 13.15 -13.96
C GLY A 211 -7.79 12.47 -13.44
N ILE A 212 -7.88 11.81 -12.28
CA ILE A 212 -6.77 11.02 -11.70
C ILE A 212 -6.41 9.84 -12.62
N SER A 213 -7.40 9.20 -13.24
CA SER A 213 -7.17 8.06 -14.16
C SER A 213 -6.47 8.52 -15.43
N ILE A 214 -6.83 9.68 -16.00
CA ILE A 214 -6.14 10.28 -17.14
C ILE A 214 -4.69 10.61 -16.76
N PHE A 215 -4.47 11.17 -15.56
CA PHE A 215 -3.13 11.42 -15.07
C PHE A 215 -2.31 10.14 -14.90
N GLY A 216 -2.92 9.08 -14.36
CA GLY A 216 -2.34 7.74 -14.27
C GLY A 216 -1.98 7.16 -15.64
N LEU A 217 -2.87 7.30 -16.63
CA LEU A 217 -2.62 6.92 -18.02
C LEU A 217 -1.37 7.60 -18.59
N ILE A 218 -1.30 8.93 -18.45
CA ILE A 218 -0.15 9.73 -18.90
C ILE A 218 1.14 9.26 -18.19
N SER A 219 1.08 9.00 -16.89
CA SER A 219 2.24 8.54 -16.11
C SER A 219 2.77 7.20 -16.61
N VAL A 220 1.91 6.24 -16.96
CA VAL A 220 2.34 4.93 -17.51
C VAL A 220 2.88 5.08 -18.94
N PHE A 221 2.34 5.97 -19.77
CA PHE A 221 2.94 6.30 -21.06
C PHE A 221 4.33 6.92 -20.90
N LEU A 222 4.54 7.79 -19.92
CA LEU A 222 5.86 8.35 -19.65
C LEU A 222 6.87 7.26 -19.22
N ILE A 223 6.46 6.27 -18.43
CA ILE A 223 7.29 5.09 -18.15
C ILE A 223 7.66 4.38 -19.45
N PHE A 224 6.66 4.09 -20.29
CA PHE A 224 6.86 3.36 -21.56
C PHE A 224 7.92 4.01 -22.45
N PHE A 225 7.94 5.35 -22.56
CA PHE A 225 8.91 6.08 -23.37
C PHE A 225 10.26 6.30 -22.67
N SER A 226 10.32 6.23 -21.35
CA SER A 226 11.52 6.51 -20.57
C SER A 226 12.45 5.31 -20.42
N VAL A 227 11.95 4.08 -20.55
CA VAL A 227 12.76 2.85 -20.45
C VAL A 227 13.35 2.47 -21.81
N ASP A 228 14.53 1.85 -21.78
CA ASP A 228 15.14 1.29 -22.97
C ASP A 228 15.23 -0.23 -22.83
N GLU A 229 14.56 -0.94 -23.73
CA GLU A 229 14.57 -2.41 -23.76
C GLU A 229 15.28 -2.99 -25.01
N LYS A 230 15.91 -2.14 -25.84
CA LYS A 230 16.62 -2.58 -27.06
C LYS A 230 17.83 -3.46 -26.73
N PHE A 231 18.41 -3.31 -25.53
CA PHE A 231 19.54 -4.10 -25.09
C PHE A 231 19.26 -5.60 -25.00
N HIS A 232 18.02 -6.00 -24.82
CA HIS A 232 17.64 -7.42 -24.82
C HIS A 232 17.89 -8.10 -26.18
N ASN A 233 17.90 -7.33 -27.27
CA ASN A 233 18.13 -7.84 -28.61
C ASN A 233 19.63 -7.89 -28.99
N LEU A 234 20.50 -7.19 -28.23
CA LEU A 234 21.93 -7.08 -28.53
C LEU A 234 22.76 -8.22 -27.91
N ASN A 235 22.30 -8.81 -26.81
CA ASN A 235 23.09 -9.77 -26.04
C ASN A 235 22.67 -11.23 -26.27
N GLY A 236 22.49 -11.71 -27.48
CA GLY A 236 22.26 -13.08 -27.99
C GLY A 236 22.25 -14.32 -27.07
N VAL A 237 22.58 -14.19 -25.79
CA VAL A 237 22.70 -15.29 -24.82
C VAL A 237 21.66 -15.10 -23.70
N TYR A 238 20.43 -15.50 -23.97
CA TYR A 238 19.41 -15.66 -22.94
C TYR A 238 19.46 -17.09 -22.38
N HIS A 239 20.23 -17.31 -21.34
CA HIS A 239 20.05 -18.49 -20.49
C HIS A 239 18.80 -18.28 -19.64
N HIS A 240 17.69 -18.76 -20.11
CA HIS A 240 16.40 -18.66 -19.43
C HIS A 240 16.07 -20.02 -18.78
N GLU A 241 16.38 -20.17 -17.51
CA GLU A 241 15.71 -21.18 -16.72
C GLU A 241 14.22 -20.77 -16.59
N LYS A 242 13.34 -21.54 -17.20
CA LYS A 242 11.89 -21.31 -17.10
C LYS A 242 11.47 -21.56 -15.64
N VAL A 243 11.01 -20.50 -14.99
CA VAL A 243 10.45 -20.61 -13.65
C VAL A 243 9.00 -21.06 -13.74
N SER A 244 8.67 -22.18 -13.06
CA SER A 244 7.29 -22.66 -12.94
C SER A 244 6.54 -21.83 -11.87
N ILE A 245 5.23 -21.57 -12.09
CA ILE A 245 4.36 -20.92 -11.11
C ILE A 245 4.34 -21.72 -9.81
N VAL A 246 4.15 -23.04 -9.89
CA VAL A 246 4.16 -23.94 -8.72
C VAL A 246 5.51 -23.92 -8.02
N GLY A 247 6.62 -23.91 -8.78
CA GLY A 247 7.97 -23.77 -8.25
C GLY A 247 8.16 -22.46 -7.47
N ARG A 248 7.60 -21.35 -7.96
CA ARG A 248 7.67 -20.06 -7.26
C ARG A 248 6.89 -20.08 -5.95
N PHE A 249 5.68 -20.64 -5.92
CA PHE A 249 4.92 -20.81 -4.67
C PHE A 249 5.66 -21.71 -3.66
N ARG A 250 6.28 -22.79 -4.14
CA ARG A 250 7.09 -23.68 -3.28
C ARG A 250 8.30 -22.93 -2.70
N GLN A 251 8.98 -22.11 -3.50
CA GLN A 251 10.09 -21.28 -3.03
C GLN A 251 9.63 -20.26 -1.98
N MET A 252 8.45 -19.64 -2.15
CA MET A 252 7.88 -18.72 -1.16
C MET A 252 7.51 -19.41 0.16
N ALA A 253 7.29 -20.71 0.17
CA ALA A 253 7.01 -21.43 1.40
C ALA A 253 8.29 -21.79 2.20
N VAL A 254 9.47 -21.73 1.60
CA VAL A 254 10.75 -22.07 2.27
C VAL A 254 10.99 -21.25 3.54
N PRO A 255 10.78 -19.90 3.56
CA PRO A 255 10.97 -19.10 4.76
C PRO A 255 10.07 -19.45 5.95
N LEU A 256 8.99 -20.22 5.74
CA LEU A 256 8.12 -20.67 6.83
C LEU A 256 8.81 -21.61 7.82
N LYS A 257 9.97 -22.18 7.45
CA LYS A 257 10.80 -22.98 8.34
C LYS A 257 11.58 -22.14 9.35
N ASP A 258 11.76 -20.85 9.08
CA ASP A 258 12.43 -19.91 9.97
C ASP A 258 11.45 -19.39 11.02
N VAL A 259 11.64 -19.80 12.27
CA VAL A 259 10.76 -19.40 13.41
C VAL A 259 10.79 -17.91 13.66
N SER A 260 11.95 -17.24 13.51
CA SER A 260 12.06 -15.80 13.67
C SER A 260 11.28 -15.08 12.57
N PHE A 261 11.34 -15.59 11.34
CA PHE A 261 10.56 -15.03 10.25
C PHE A 261 9.04 -15.29 10.40
N LEU A 262 8.63 -16.43 10.98
CA LEU A 262 7.22 -16.65 11.33
C LEU A 262 6.67 -15.55 12.24
N TYR A 263 7.44 -15.08 13.22
CA TYR A 263 7.02 -13.97 14.06
C TYR A 263 6.95 -12.64 13.28
N VAL A 264 7.84 -12.42 12.29
CA VAL A 264 7.76 -11.24 11.40
C VAL A 264 6.47 -11.24 10.57
N ILE A 265 6.09 -12.38 10.00
CA ILE A 265 4.87 -12.47 9.19
C ILE A 265 3.60 -12.40 10.05
N ILE A 266 3.61 -12.94 11.27
CA ILE A 266 2.51 -12.76 12.24
C ILE A 266 2.34 -11.27 12.56
N ALA A 267 3.42 -10.57 12.91
CA ALA A 267 3.37 -9.13 13.14
C ALA A 267 2.87 -8.38 11.90
N GLY A 268 3.32 -8.77 10.71
CA GLY A 268 2.88 -8.22 9.43
C GLY A 268 1.39 -8.45 9.15
N PHE A 269 0.85 -9.61 9.45
CA PHE A 269 -0.57 -9.94 9.33
C PHE A 269 -1.43 -9.01 10.19
N PHE A 270 -1.10 -8.89 11.48
CA PHE A 270 -1.84 -8.03 12.40
C PHE A 270 -1.68 -6.54 12.09
N ALA A 271 -0.51 -6.11 11.61
CA ALA A 271 -0.33 -4.77 11.08
C ALA A 271 -1.17 -4.51 9.82
N GLY A 272 -1.38 -5.54 9.00
CA GLY A 272 -2.29 -5.49 7.84
C GLY A 272 -3.75 -5.30 8.26
N LEU A 273 -4.20 -6.04 9.30
CA LEU A 273 -5.52 -5.86 9.93
C LEU A 273 -5.71 -4.40 10.37
N ALA A 274 -4.80 -3.87 11.20
CA ALA A 274 -4.90 -2.53 11.74
C ALA A 274 -4.86 -1.45 10.64
N GLY A 275 -3.94 -1.57 9.69
CA GLY A 275 -3.79 -0.58 8.61
C GLY A 275 -5.01 -0.50 7.70
N ARG A 276 -5.68 -1.63 7.45
CA ARG A 276 -6.92 -1.64 6.66
C ARG A 276 -8.09 -1.07 7.44
N THR A 277 -8.22 -1.40 8.72
CA THR A 277 -9.24 -0.82 9.62
C THR A 277 -9.13 0.70 9.63
N LEU A 278 -7.90 1.23 9.85
CA LEU A 278 -7.63 2.67 9.81
C LEU A 278 -8.11 3.29 8.49
N GLY A 279 -7.70 2.72 7.35
CA GLY A 279 -8.05 3.26 6.04
C GLY A 279 -9.54 3.23 5.73
N THR A 280 -10.27 2.24 6.23
CA THR A 280 -11.72 2.12 6.03
C THR A 280 -12.49 3.10 6.91
N LEU A 281 -12.02 3.37 8.12
CA LEU A 281 -12.69 4.23 9.09
C LEU A 281 -12.49 5.74 8.86
N VAL A 282 -11.60 6.19 7.96
CA VAL A 282 -11.30 7.62 7.78
C VAL A 282 -12.55 8.48 7.66
N PHE A 283 -13.40 8.22 6.67
CA PHE A 283 -14.60 9.02 6.43
C PHE A 283 -15.76 8.67 7.34
N PRO A 284 -16.09 7.39 7.60
CA PRO A 284 -17.13 7.05 8.56
C PRO A 284 -16.89 7.66 9.95
N PHE A 285 -15.65 7.63 10.44
CA PHE A 285 -15.31 8.23 11.74
C PHE A 285 -15.50 9.76 11.74
N GLN A 286 -15.09 10.44 10.67
CA GLN A 286 -15.27 11.87 10.52
C GLN A 286 -16.74 12.27 10.42
N ASN A 287 -17.55 11.48 9.70
CA ASN A 287 -18.95 11.78 9.44
C ASN A 287 -19.84 11.46 10.64
N PHE A 288 -19.64 10.31 11.28
CA PHE A 288 -20.61 9.79 12.27
C PHE A 288 -20.13 9.86 13.72
N VAL A 289 -18.80 9.91 13.98
CA VAL A 289 -18.27 10.05 15.33
C VAL A 289 -17.96 11.51 15.65
N LEU A 290 -17.32 12.22 14.71
CA LEU A 290 -16.88 13.61 14.89
C LEU A 290 -17.86 14.63 14.29
N GLU A 291 -18.83 14.17 13.52
CA GLU A 291 -19.82 15.00 12.84
C GLU A 291 -19.21 16.20 12.08
N PHE A 292 -18.09 15.95 11.40
CA PHE A 292 -17.37 17.00 10.71
C PHE A 292 -18.20 17.65 9.62
N SER A 293 -18.09 18.98 9.53
CA SER A 293 -18.66 19.80 8.48
C SER A 293 -17.63 20.83 7.99
N GLY A 294 -17.77 21.26 6.76
CA GLY A 294 -16.99 22.33 6.17
C GLY A 294 -15.48 22.13 6.34
N ILE A 295 -14.83 23.13 6.91
CA ILE A 295 -13.36 23.19 7.04
C ILE A 295 -12.77 22.12 7.98
N ALA A 296 -13.58 21.52 8.86
CA ALA A 296 -13.10 20.50 9.80
C ALA A 296 -12.52 19.27 9.10
N PHE A 297 -12.99 18.94 7.88
CA PHE A 297 -12.44 17.85 7.09
C PHE A 297 -10.94 18.01 6.75
N TYR A 298 -10.45 19.23 6.66
CA TYR A 298 -9.03 19.47 6.38
C TYR A 298 -8.10 19.09 7.53
N THR A 299 -8.62 18.88 8.75
CA THR A 299 -7.85 18.37 9.89
C THR A 299 -7.16 17.05 9.58
N TYR A 300 -7.79 16.16 8.81
CA TYR A 300 -7.16 14.90 8.43
C TYR A 300 -5.95 15.09 7.52
N ILE A 301 -5.96 16.10 6.66
CA ILE A 301 -4.81 16.44 5.82
C ILE A 301 -3.66 16.90 6.71
N PHE A 302 -3.94 17.76 7.68
CA PHE A 302 -2.97 18.19 8.68
C PHE A 302 -2.38 16.99 9.43
N ILE A 303 -3.23 16.08 9.94
CA ILE A 303 -2.82 14.83 10.60
C ILE A 303 -1.96 13.97 9.65
N SER A 304 -2.35 13.85 8.39
CA SER A 304 -1.64 13.04 7.41
C SER A 304 -0.25 13.58 7.10
N ILE A 305 -0.09 14.88 6.99
CA ILE A 305 1.20 15.52 6.71
C ILE A 305 2.05 15.52 7.99
N PHE A 306 1.59 16.16 9.03
CA PHE A 306 2.38 16.36 10.25
C PHE A 306 2.49 15.10 11.10
N GLY A 307 1.43 14.29 11.18
CA GLY A 307 1.46 13.02 11.89
C GLY A 307 2.41 12.03 11.23
N LYS A 308 2.30 11.79 9.92
CA LYS A 308 3.20 10.84 9.22
C LYS A 308 4.65 11.31 9.26
N PHE A 309 4.91 12.57 8.83
CA PHE A 309 6.28 13.07 8.73
C PHE A 309 6.88 13.37 10.09
N GLY A 310 6.14 14.03 10.99
CA GLY A 310 6.62 14.32 12.32
C GLY A 310 7.04 13.06 13.08
N TRP A 311 6.18 12.04 13.13
CA TRP A 311 6.52 10.76 13.74
C TRP A 311 7.64 10.03 13.00
N TYR A 312 7.68 10.07 11.67
CA TYR A 312 8.77 9.48 10.90
C TYR A 312 10.13 10.07 11.31
N PHE A 313 10.24 11.40 11.42
CA PHE A 313 11.46 12.07 11.86
C PHE A 313 11.81 11.74 13.32
N ILE A 314 10.82 11.71 14.22
CA ILE A 314 11.01 11.32 15.61
C ILE A 314 11.60 9.90 15.67
N TRP A 315 10.99 8.94 14.98
CA TRP A 315 11.45 7.56 14.96
C TRP A 315 12.82 7.40 14.30
N MET A 316 13.12 8.18 13.25
CA MET A 316 14.43 8.19 12.63
C MET A 316 15.54 8.67 13.60
N ILE A 317 15.24 9.66 14.44
CA ILE A 317 16.17 10.13 15.49
C ILE A 317 16.30 9.08 16.60
N LEU A 318 15.20 8.51 17.07
CA LEU A 318 15.20 7.52 18.15
C LEU A 318 15.89 6.21 17.74
N ARG A 319 15.83 5.83 16.46
CA ARG A 319 16.54 4.68 15.91
C ARG A 319 18.05 4.76 16.16
N LYS A 320 18.64 5.95 16.10
CA LYS A 320 20.09 6.12 16.35
C LYS A 320 20.52 5.75 17.78
N ARG A 321 19.57 5.76 18.74
CA ARG A 321 19.82 5.56 20.16
C ARG A 321 19.43 4.18 20.68
N SER A 322 18.71 3.37 19.91
CA SER A 322 18.21 2.07 20.36
C SER A 322 18.30 1.02 19.26
N SER A 323 18.23 -0.27 19.63
CA SER A 323 18.24 -1.38 18.67
C SER A 323 16.98 -1.37 17.80
N ILE A 324 17.07 -1.96 16.60
CA ILE A 324 15.98 -2.07 15.63
C ILE A 324 14.73 -2.73 16.28
N LEU A 325 14.92 -3.85 16.98
CA LEU A 325 13.82 -4.56 17.63
C LEU A 325 13.17 -3.74 18.77
N ARG A 326 13.97 -3.01 19.56
CA ARG A 326 13.44 -2.14 20.61
C ARG A 326 12.64 -0.99 20.03
N SER A 327 13.16 -0.34 18.97
CA SER A 327 12.46 0.76 18.31
C SER A 327 11.19 0.27 17.62
N TYR A 328 11.21 -0.90 17.01
CA TYR A 328 10.02 -1.50 16.40
C TYR A 328 8.95 -1.86 17.45
N SER A 329 9.37 -2.41 18.60
CA SER A 329 8.46 -2.65 19.75
C SER A 329 7.85 -1.35 20.28
N ASN A 330 8.64 -0.28 20.39
CA ASN A 330 8.14 1.03 20.83
C ASN A 330 7.09 1.60 19.88
N ILE A 331 7.28 1.47 18.56
CA ILE A 331 6.25 1.85 17.56
C ILE A 331 4.93 1.12 17.83
N MET A 332 4.98 -0.19 18.09
CA MET A 332 3.76 -0.95 18.41
C MET A 332 3.11 -0.45 19.70
N ILE A 333 3.91 -0.14 20.74
CA ILE A 333 3.38 0.41 22.00
C ILE A 333 2.68 1.75 21.76
N PHE A 334 3.26 2.66 20.98
CA PHE A 334 2.61 3.93 20.65
C PHE A 334 1.32 3.72 19.85
N SER A 335 1.31 2.76 18.89
CA SER A 335 0.09 2.40 18.18
C SER A 335 -0.99 1.83 19.10
N ILE A 336 -0.63 1.02 20.09
CA ILE A 336 -1.54 0.48 21.10
C ILE A 336 -2.14 1.62 21.93
N ILE A 337 -1.29 2.53 22.43
CA ILE A 337 -1.74 3.68 23.22
C ILE A 337 -2.70 4.54 22.39
N GLY A 338 -2.32 4.94 21.19
CA GLY A 338 -3.17 5.75 20.31
C GLY A 338 -4.50 5.09 19.96
N SER A 339 -4.51 3.74 19.79
CA SER A 339 -5.75 3.01 19.51
C SER A 339 -6.65 2.94 20.74
N PHE A 340 -6.11 2.65 21.95
CA PHE A 340 -6.91 2.61 23.17
C PHE A 340 -7.36 3.99 23.64
N MET A 341 -6.60 5.05 23.38
CA MET A 341 -7.07 6.42 23.61
C MET A 341 -8.33 6.76 22.82
N GLY A 342 -8.62 6.05 21.72
CA GLY A 342 -9.89 6.16 21.00
C GLY A 342 -11.12 5.85 21.86
N SER A 343 -11.00 5.11 22.97
CA SER A 343 -12.10 4.87 23.90
C SER A 343 -12.62 6.16 24.57
N PHE A 344 -11.83 7.22 24.61
CA PHE A 344 -12.29 8.51 25.14
C PHE A 344 -13.43 9.13 24.30
N PHE A 345 -13.56 8.78 23.02
CA PHE A 345 -14.72 9.19 22.21
C PHE A 345 -16.04 8.55 22.65
N LEU A 346 -16.02 7.55 23.57
CA LEU A 346 -17.24 7.01 24.19
C LEU A 346 -17.78 7.90 25.31
N ILE A 347 -17.02 8.91 25.76
CA ILE A 347 -17.48 9.86 26.78
C ILE A 347 -18.53 10.77 26.16
N PRO A 348 -19.77 10.77 26.67
CA PRO A 348 -20.82 11.60 26.10
C PRO A 348 -20.54 13.08 26.37
N PHE A 349 -20.99 13.93 25.43
CA PHE A 349 -20.95 15.41 25.56
C PHE A 349 -19.54 16.01 25.65
N LEU A 350 -18.55 15.42 24.97
CA LEU A 350 -17.26 16.07 24.85
C LEU A 350 -17.39 17.39 24.07
N PRO A 351 -16.77 18.49 24.54
CA PRO A 351 -16.72 19.71 23.73
C PRO A 351 -15.99 19.45 22.41
N PHE A 352 -16.49 19.99 21.30
CA PHE A 352 -15.90 19.80 19.96
C PHE A 352 -14.38 20.05 19.91
N GLY A 353 -13.88 21.08 20.62
CA GLY A 353 -12.44 21.35 20.68
C GLY A 353 -11.64 20.22 21.34
N VAL A 354 -12.22 19.54 22.35
CA VAL A 354 -11.57 18.38 23.02
C VAL A 354 -11.59 17.18 22.08
N GLU A 355 -12.69 16.90 21.40
CA GLU A 355 -12.79 15.84 20.40
C GLU A 355 -11.80 16.03 19.26
N LEU A 356 -11.65 17.26 18.77
CA LEU A 356 -10.70 17.59 17.73
C LEU A 356 -9.25 17.35 18.16
N ILE A 357 -8.88 17.74 19.39
CA ILE A 357 -7.55 17.49 19.96
C ILE A 357 -7.32 15.98 20.11
N LEU A 358 -8.28 15.25 20.67
CA LEU A 358 -8.21 13.79 20.80
C LEU A 358 -8.04 13.12 19.42
N TYR A 359 -8.79 13.57 18.43
CA TYR A 359 -8.68 13.07 17.07
C TYR A 359 -7.27 13.31 16.50
N ILE A 360 -6.72 14.52 16.63
CA ILE A 360 -5.38 14.85 16.18
C ILE A 360 -4.35 13.94 16.85
N ILE A 361 -4.41 13.77 18.16
CA ILE A 361 -3.44 12.98 18.93
C ILE A 361 -3.56 11.50 18.57
N THR A 362 -4.75 10.91 18.65
CA THR A 362 -4.96 9.48 18.45
C THR A 362 -4.62 9.07 17.02
N TRP A 363 -5.16 9.80 16.04
CA TRP A 363 -4.94 9.49 14.62
C TRP A 363 -3.51 9.75 14.16
N SER A 364 -2.89 10.86 14.57
CA SER A 364 -1.49 11.13 14.20
C SER A 364 -0.55 10.09 14.79
N THR A 365 -0.80 9.64 16.05
CA THR A 365 0.01 8.63 16.72
C THR A 365 -0.07 7.28 16.01
N VAL A 366 -1.28 6.79 15.72
CA VAL A 366 -1.47 5.51 15.04
C VAL A 366 -0.98 5.57 13.58
N LEU A 367 -1.37 6.62 12.84
CA LEU A 367 -0.99 6.82 11.45
C LEU A 367 0.54 6.98 11.31
N GLY A 368 1.14 7.83 12.15
CA GLY A 368 2.57 8.07 12.15
C GLY A 368 3.39 6.83 12.51
N SER A 369 2.94 6.06 13.48
CA SER A 369 3.56 4.79 13.85
C SER A 369 3.47 3.77 12.72
N MET A 370 2.31 3.64 12.07
CA MET A 370 2.11 2.74 10.94
C MET A 370 3.03 3.07 9.76
N TYR A 371 3.16 4.36 9.41
CA TYR A 371 4.04 4.80 8.31
C TYR A 371 5.53 4.74 8.64
N SER A 372 5.89 4.73 9.94
CA SER A 372 7.27 4.58 10.39
C SER A 372 7.70 3.11 10.54
N ALA A 373 6.77 2.17 10.61
CA ALA A 373 7.06 0.74 10.78
C ALA A 373 8.04 0.16 9.73
N PRO A 374 8.00 0.55 8.43
CA PRO A 374 8.96 0.10 7.43
C PRO A 374 10.42 0.44 7.73
N LEU A 375 10.71 1.53 8.49
CA LEU A 375 12.07 1.87 8.95
C LEU A 375 12.75 0.74 9.72
N PHE A 376 11.97 -0.16 10.31
CA PHE A 376 12.43 -1.23 11.18
C PHE A 376 12.13 -2.61 10.60
N SER A 377 10.97 -2.82 9.99
CA SER A 377 10.57 -4.11 9.44
C SER A 377 11.40 -4.50 8.21
N ILE A 378 11.78 -3.54 7.35
CA ILE A 378 12.59 -3.82 6.17
C ILE A 378 14.01 -4.26 6.54
N PRO A 379 14.79 -3.52 7.37
CA PRO A 379 16.11 -3.97 7.81
C PRO A 379 16.06 -5.26 8.63
N LEU A 380 15.01 -5.47 9.43
CA LEU A 380 14.82 -6.72 10.16
C LEU A 380 14.65 -7.91 9.22
N THR A 381 13.84 -7.78 8.18
CA THR A 381 13.68 -8.81 7.15
C THR A 381 15.00 -9.04 6.39
N ALA A 382 15.76 -7.98 6.09
CA ALA A 382 17.07 -8.11 5.45
C ALA A 382 18.07 -8.89 6.32
N ALA A 383 18.05 -8.67 7.65
CA ALA A 383 18.88 -9.42 8.59
C ALA A 383 18.56 -10.91 8.59
N LEU A 384 17.28 -11.27 8.55
CA LEU A 384 16.83 -12.66 8.47
C LEU A 384 17.22 -13.31 7.13
N VAL A 385 17.09 -12.58 6.02
CA VAL A 385 17.57 -13.03 4.71
C VAL A 385 19.06 -13.31 4.72
N HIS A 386 19.86 -12.44 5.32
CA HIS A 386 21.31 -12.61 5.44
C HIS A 386 21.66 -13.85 6.30
N GLU A 387 20.98 -14.04 7.44
CA GLU A 387 21.15 -15.23 8.29
C GLU A 387 20.76 -16.52 7.53
N ALA A 388 19.67 -16.48 6.77
CA ALA A 388 19.25 -17.62 5.95
C ALA A 388 20.24 -17.90 4.80
N ALA A 389 20.83 -16.88 4.20
CA ALA A 389 21.84 -17.04 3.15
C ALA A 389 23.13 -17.68 3.69
N LYS A 390 23.57 -17.30 4.89
CA LYS A 390 24.72 -17.92 5.57
C LYS A 390 24.50 -19.41 5.85
N ASN A 391 23.27 -19.81 6.12
CA ASN A 391 22.90 -21.20 6.44
C ASN A 391 22.46 -22.00 5.19
N SER A 392 22.61 -21.43 3.99
CA SER A 392 22.27 -22.10 2.72
C SER A 392 23.44 -22.95 2.21
N ASP A 393 23.13 -23.89 1.31
CA ASP A 393 24.14 -24.73 0.64
C ASP A 393 25.01 -23.96 -0.36
N GLU A 394 24.68 -22.70 -0.65
CA GLU A 394 25.45 -21.83 -1.55
C GLU A 394 26.64 -21.22 -0.78
N PRO A 395 27.90 -21.48 -1.22
CA PRO A 395 29.09 -21.01 -0.50
C PRO A 395 29.27 -19.48 -0.57
N ASP A 396 28.70 -18.82 -1.58
CA ASP A 396 28.79 -17.38 -1.79
C ASP A 396 27.49 -16.68 -1.34
N ILE A 397 27.57 -15.87 -0.28
CA ILE A 397 26.45 -15.12 0.28
C ILE A 397 25.89 -14.13 -0.75
N ASP A 398 26.74 -13.50 -1.57
CA ASP A 398 26.29 -12.53 -2.58
C ASP A 398 25.48 -13.17 -3.71
N VAL A 399 25.63 -14.49 -3.91
CA VAL A 399 24.84 -15.29 -4.83
C VAL A 399 23.57 -15.83 -4.15
N ALA A 400 23.66 -16.24 -2.87
CA ALA A 400 22.56 -16.80 -2.09
C ALA A 400 21.49 -15.75 -1.75
N MET A 401 21.88 -14.55 -1.32
CA MET A 401 20.96 -13.50 -0.88
C MET A 401 19.91 -13.10 -1.94
N PRO A 402 20.25 -12.81 -3.20
CA PRO A 402 19.27 -12.49 -4.24
C PRO A 402 18.28 -13.63 -4.53
N LYS A 403 18.74 -14.90 -4.43
CA LYS A 403 17.88 -16.07 -4.64
C LYS A 403 16.83 -16.24 -3.54
N ILE A 404 17.17 -15.87 -2.29
CA ILE A 404 16.33 -16.09 -1.10
C ILE A 404 15.45 -14.86 -0.80
N SER A 405 15.97 -13.63 -1.00
CA SER A 405 15.30 -12.38 -0.61
C SER A 405 13.89 -12.24 -1.19
N GLY A 406 13.69 -12.62 -2.46
CA GLY A 406 12.38 -12.56 -3.10
C GLY A 406 11.30 -13.37 -2.39
N SER A 407 11.67 -14.51 -1.82
CA SER A 407 10.75 -15.37 -1.06
C SER A 407 10.35 -14.76 0.29
N TYR A 408 11.30 -14.19 1.02
CA TYR A 408 11.04 -13.54 2.32
C TYR A 408 10.16 -12.29 2.16
N TYR A 409 10.55 -11.35 1.29
CA TYR A 409 9.77 -10.13 1.07
C TYR A 409 8.40 -10.42 0.41
N GLY A 410 8.35 -11.36 -0.53
CA GLY A 410 7.12 -11.76 -1.20
C GLY A 410 6.12 -12.35 -0.22
N LEU A 411 6.55 -13.29 0.63
CA LEU A 411 5.68 -13.91 1.63
C LEU A 411 5.24 -12.91 2.71
N ALA A 412 6.13 -12.04 3.19
CA ALA A 412 5.76 -11.00 4.15
C ALA A 412 4.71 -10.03 3.59
N SER A 413 4.85 -9.63 2.32
CA SER A 413 3.87 -8.79 1.63
C SER A 413 2.54 -9.51 1.43
N PHE A 414 2.57 -10.77 0.99
CA PHE A 414 1.38 -11.61 0.79
C PHE A 414 0.58 -11.75 2.09
N VAL A 415 1.24 -12.13 3.20
CA VAL A 415 0.57 -12.32 4.49
C VAL A 415 0.00 -11.01 5.05
N ARG A 416 0.69 -9.89 4.88
CA ARG A 416 0.16 -8.57 5.24
C ARG A 416 -1.10 -8.23 4.44
N SER A 417 -1.11 -8.48 3.14
CA SER A 417 -2.27 -8.26 2.27
C SER A 417 -3.43 -9.17 2.63
N LEU A 418 -3.14 -10.42 3.03
CA LEU A 418 -4.15 -11.35 3.52
C LEU A 418 -4.81 -10.83 4.81
N GLY A 419 -4.03 -10.29 5.75
CA GLY A 419 -4.60 -9.62 6.94
C GLY A 419 -5.54 -8.48 6.55
N ALA A 420 -5.12 -7.60 5.64
CA ALA A 420 -5.97 -6.52 5.16
C ALA A 420 -7.24 -7.03 4.46
N ALA A 421 -7.16 -8.14 3.72
CA ALA A 421 -8.31 -8.77 3.09
C ALA A 421 -9.31 -9.31 4.14
N VAL A 422 -8.82 -10.09 5.09
CA VAL A 422 -9.66 -10.70 6.14
C VAL A 422 -10.41 -9.64 6.94
N ILE A 423 -9.73 -8.59 7.40
CA ILE A 423 -10.39 -7.53 8.19
C ILE A 423 -11.42 -6.75 7.36
N SER A 424 -11.22 -6.63 6.05
CA SER A 424 -12.24 -5.99 5.19
C SER A 424 -13.57 -6.72 5.26
N LEU A 425 -13.57 -8.06 5.24
CA LEU A 425 -14.79 -8.85 5.43
C LEU A 425 -15.40 -8.64 6.81
N VAL A 426 -14.58 -8.71 7.85
CA VAL A 426 -15.04 -8.55 9.25
C VAL A 426 -15.70 -7.17 9.43
N ILE A 427 -15.09 -6.10 8.92
CA ILE A 427 -15.65 -4.74 8.98
C ILE A 427 -16.98 -4.70 8.21
N GLY A 428 -17.07 -5.34 7.05
CA GLY A 428 -18.30 -5.40 6.28
C GLY A 428 -19.46 -6.05 7.03
N PHE A 429 -19.19 -7.15 7.73
CA PHE A 429 -20.19 -7.80 8.59
C PHE A 429 -20.58 -6.93 9.78
N ILE A 430 -19.62 -6.26 10.42
CA ILE A 430 -19.88 -5.43 11.59
C ILE A 430 -20.68 -4.17 11.23
N LEU A 431 -20.36 -3.53 10.08
CA LEU A 431 -21.00 -2.28 9.63
C LEU A 431 -22.19 -2.53 8.70
N SER A 432 -22.81 -3.72 8.71
CA SER A 432 -23.99 -4.00 7.88
C SER A 432 -25.29 -3.63 8.57
N GLY A 433 -26.33 -3.39 7.76
CA GLY A 433 -27.67 -3.02 8.24
C GLY A 433 -27.65 -1.76 9.11
N ASP A 434 -28.33 -1.81 10.26
CA ASP A 434 -28.48 -0.68 11.19
C ASP A 434 -27.18 -0.27 11.91
N ASN A 435 -26.11 -1.07 11.78
CA ASN A 435 -24.81 -0.77 12.37
C ASN A 435 -23.96 0.15 11.50
N ARG A 436 -24.38 0.45 10.28
CA ARG A 436 -23.62 1.15 9.25
C ARG A 436 -23.09 2.52 9.70
N ASP A 437 -23.91 3.28 10.37
CA ASP A 437 -23.72 4.65 10.84
C ASP A 437 -23.59 4.78 12.37
N ASN A 438 -23.53 3.66 13.08
CA ASN A 438 -23.41 3.64 14.52
C ASN A 438 -22.01 4.11 15.00
N PRO A 439 -21.88 5.28 15.67
CA PRO A 439 -20.60 5.83 16.11
C PRO A 439 -19.89 4.93 17.14
N ILE A 440 -20.65 4.27 18.01
CA ILE A 440 -20.08 3.39 19.05
C ILE A 440 -19.33 2.23 18.39
N ILE A 441 -19.90 1.62 17.36
CA ILE A 441 -19.28 0.52 16.61
C ILE A 441 -17.99 0.99 15.92
N MET A 442 -17.99 2.18 15.35
CA MET A 442 -16.81 2.75 14.71
C MET A 442 -15.69 3.02 15.72
N ILE A 443 -16.04 3.51 16.93
CA ILE A 443 -15.09 3.69 18.03
C ILE A 443 -14.54 2.34 18.50
N LEU A 444 -15.39 1.32 18.66
CA LEU A 444 -14.95 -0.03 19.05
C LEU A 444 -14.03 -0.66 18.00
N LEU A 445 -14.29 -0.47 16.69
CA LEU A 445 -13.39 -0.90 15.63
C LEU A 445 -12.04 -0.18 15.69
N TRP A 446 -12.03 1.10 16.04
CA TRP A 446 -10.79 1.85 16.29
C TRP A 446 -10.01 1.26 17.48
N VAL A 447 -10.67 1.03 18.60
CA VAL A 447 -10.05 0.42 19.80
C VAL A 447 -9.54 -0.99 19.53
N ALA A 448 -10.26 -1.77 18.71
CA ALA A 448 -9.85 -3.11 18.30
C ALA A 448 -8.47 -3.15 17.61
N MET A 449 -8.06 -2.07 16.92
CA MET A 449 -6.71 -2.00 16.36
C MET A 449 -5.64 -2.11 17.43
N GLY A 450 -5.90 -1.64 18.66
CA GLY A 450 -4.98 -1.79 19.79
C GLY A 450 -4.66 -3.24 20.13
N PHE A 451 -5.65 -4.13 20.05
CA PHE A 451 -5.44 -5.57 20.22
C PHE A 451 -4.62 -6.17 19.07
N PHE A 452 -4.83 -5.72 17.84
CA PHE A 452 -4.02 -6.18 16.70
C PHE A 452 -2.55 -5.79 16.89
N TYR A 453 -2.29 -4.56 17.28
CA TYR A 453 -0.93 -4.10 17.58
C TYR A 453 -0.31 -4.80 18.79
N LEU A 454 -1.13 -5.18 19.79
CA LEU A 454 -0.66 -5.96 20.94
C LEU A 454 -0.15 -7.34 20.53
N VAL A 455 -0.88 -8.05 19.68
CA VAL A 455 -0.43 -9.34 19.12
C VAL A 455 0.84 -9.15 18.28
N ALA A 456 0.89 -8.10 17.44
CA ALA A 456 2.09 -7.76 16.69
C ALA A 456 3.29 -7.50 17.60
N LEU A 457 3.11 -6.77 18.70
CA LEU A 457 4.16 -6.51 19.69
C LEU A 457 4.69 -7.80 20.34
N VAL A 458 3.78 -8.70 20.74
CA VAL A 458 4.16 -10.00 21.32
C VAL A 458 4.98 -10.83 20.32
N ALA A 459 4.58 -10.83 19.05
CA ALA A 459 5.33 -11.50 18.00
C ALA A 459 6.73 -10.88 17.82
N ILE A 460 6.83 -9.55 17.73
CA ILE A 460 8.12 -8.85 17.55
C ILE A 460 9.07 -9.15 18.70
N LYS A 461 8.59 -9.20 19.95
CA LYS A 461 9.43 -9.51 21.12
C LYS A 461 10.01 -10.93 21.12
N LYS A 462 9.42 -11.86 20.36
CA LYS A 462 9.90 -13.24 20.23
C LYS A 462 10.93 -13.41 19.12
N ILE A 463 11.16 -12.42 18.28
CA ILE A 463 12.13 -12.47 17.18
C ILE A 463 13.54 -12.51 17.75
N LYS A 464 14.32 -13.49 17.28
CA LYS A 464 15.73 -13.64 17.62
C LYS A 464 16.56 -13.55 16.34
N VAL A 465 17.44 -12.54 16.24
CA VAL A 465 18.34 -12.34 15.10
C VAL A 465 19.75 -12.22 15.63
N LYS A 466 20.62 -13.12 15.20
CA LYS A 466 22.03 -13.17 15.67
C LYS A 466 22.88 -12.04 15.05
N ASP A 467 22.64 -11.74 13.77
CA ASP A 467 23.46 -10.79 12.99
C ASP A 467 22.97 -9.32 13.04
N LEU A 468 22.01 -9.01 13.91
CA LEU A 468 21.44 -7.66 14.04
C LEU A 468 22.51 -6.61 14.40
N LYS A 469 23.51 -6.99 15.24
CA LYS A 469 24.61 -6.11 15.62
C LYS A 469 25.54 -5.75 14.44
N PHE A 470 25.74 -6.68 13.52
CA PHE A 470 26.57 -6.46 12.34
C PHE A 470 25.94 -5.42 11.39
N ILE A 471 24.63 -5.55 11.14
CA ILE A 471 23.88 -4.62 10.30
C ILE A 471 23.75 -3.24 10.97
N GLU A 472 23.56 -3.20 12.29
CA GLU A 472 23.56 -1.94 13.05
C GLU A 472 24.91 -1.22 12.98
N HIS A 473 26.01 -1.97 12.91
CA HIS A 473 27.39 -1.42 12.78
C HIS A 473 27.60 -0.86 11.38
N GLN A 474 27.26 -1.58 10.32
CA GLN A 474 27.36 -1.09 8.94
C GLN A 474 26.54 0.18 8.71
N ILE A 475 25.31 0.25 9.22
CA ILE A 475 24.46 1.46 9.13
C ILE A 475 25.08 2.66 9.88
N LYS A 476 25.93 2.42 10.88
CA LYS A 476 26.67 3.48 11.58
C LYS A 476 27.94 3.90 10.85
N GLU A 477 28.63 2.97 10.21
CA GLU A 477 29.87 3.23 9.47
C GLU A 477 29.62 3.95 8.14
N ASP A 478 28.56 3.61 7.39
CA ASP A 478 28.20 4.30 6.15
C ASP A 478 27.95 5.82 6.32
N LYS A 479 27.75 6.28 7.57
CA LYS A 479 27.61 7.71 7.89
C LYS A 479 28.92 8.45 8.14
N PHE A 480 30.04 7.75 8.27
CA PHE A 480 31.37 8.39 8.42
C PHE A 480 32.02 8.70 7.08
N ILE A 481 31.46 8.26 5.94
CA ILE A 481 31.99 8.49 4.60
C ILE A 481 31.33 9.71 3.91
N GLU A 482 30.28 10.30 4.50
CA GLU A 482 29.55 11.47 3.94
C GLU A 482 29.70 12.75 4.79
N VAL A 483 30.89 13.05 5.31
CA VAL A 483 31.25 14.39 5.83
C VAL A 483 32.39 14.98 5.06
#